data_8f364931441cd19da1440498c53d3f90
#
_entry.id   8f364931441cd19da1440498c53d3f90
#
_cell.length_a   1.000
_cell.length_b   1.000
_cell.length_c   1.000
_cell.angle_alpha   90.00
_cell.angle_beta   90.00
_cell.angle_gamma   90.00
#
_symmetry.space_group_name_H-M   'P 1'
#
loop_
_entity.id
_entity.type
_entity.pdbx_description
1 polymer ?
#
loop_
_entity_poly.entity_id
_entity_poly.type
_entity_poly.pdbx_seq_one_letter_code
_entity_poly.pdbx_strand_id
1 'polypeptide(L)'
;LEQFLLYCRENGLDPLTPRGSYAGAIGTPQFMPGSIRSYATDFDGDGRIDLVNSPVDAIGSVARFLAIHGWQKDRDLYYPVTLAENADPASLLARGPKPDLNIADLRAAGITSPLSLPADQPLMLVDLPNGANPPSYVIGTGNFYAITRYNRSFFYAMAVTELAEVLHQRHAGTLGAPQLELPNQPTLPQKTPSP
;
A
#
# COMPACT_ATOMS: atom_id res chain seq x y z
N LEU A 1 16.16 -7.21 -16.85
CA LEU A 1 16.54 -6.82 -18.21
C LEU A 1 15.69 -7.54 -19.25
N GLU A 2 15.58 -8.88 -19.21
CA GLU A 2 14.81 -9.68 -20.18
C GLU A 2 13.38 -9.14 -20.39
N GLN A 3 12.61 -8.96 -19.31
CA GLN A 3 11.25 -8.45 -19.38
C GLN A 3 11.16 -7.05 -19.98
N PHE A 4 12.18 -6.23 -19.82
CA PHE A 4 12.27 -4.92 -20.45
C PHE A 4 12.49 -5.01 -21.94
N LEU A 5 13.40 -5.86 -22.40
CA LEU A 5 13.65 -6.08 -23.82
C LEU A 5 12.43 -6.68 -24.53
N LEU A 6 11.73 -7.61 -23.85
CA LEU A 6 10.49 -8.17 -24.36
C LEU A 6 9.38 -7.10 -24.44
N TYR A 7 9.25 -6.25 -23.42
CA TYR A 7 8.31 -5.12 -23.43
C TYR A 7 8.60 -4.18 -24.60
N CYS A 8 9.85 -3.79 -24.82
CA CYS A 8 10.21 -2.93 -25.95
C CYS A 8 9.87 -3.58 -27.30
N ARG A 9 10.21 -4.86 -27.46
CA ARG A 9 9.91 -5.60 -28.71
C ARG A 9 8.42 -5.69 -28.97
N GLU A 10 7.61 -6.01 -27.96
CA GLU A 10 6.15 -6.18 -28.07
C GLU A 10 5.44 -4.85 -28.39
N ASN A 11 6.02 -3.72 -27.98
CA ASN A 11 5.47 -2.39 -28.22
C ASN A 11 6.19 -1.62 -29.33
N GLY A 12 7.09 -2.25 -30.08
CA GLY A 12 7.83 -1.59 -31.16
C GLY A 12 8.71 -0.42 -30.70
N LEU A 13 9.22 -0.46 -29.47
CA LEU A 13 10.03 0.61 -28.88
C LEU A 13 11.52 0.32 -29.06
N ASP A 14 12.29 1.36 -29.37
CA ASP A 14 13.76 1.30 -29.23
C ASP A 14 14.11 1.19 -27.75
N PRO A 15 14.84 0.14 -27.30
CA PRO A 15 15.20 -0.05 -25.90
C PRO A 15 15.99 1.11 -25.26
N LEU A 16 16.52 2.01 -26.05
CA LEU A 16 17.25 3.19 -25.58
C LEU A 16 16.33 4.39 -25.27
N THR A 17 15.03 4.32 -25.59
CA THR A 17 14.11 5.45 -25.44
C THR A 17 13.26 5.45 -24.17
N PRO A 18 12.77 4.32 -23.62
CA PRO A 18 11.94 4.37 -22.43
C PRO A 18 12.69 4.94 -21.22
N ARG A 19 12.03 5.87 -20.53
CA ARG A 19 12.52 6.43 -19.27
C ARG A 19 11.86 5.74 -18.08
N GLY A 20 12.62 5.56 -17.02
CA GLY A 20 12.13 4.92 -15.80
C GLY A 20 12.91 5.36 -14.56
N SER A 21 12.55 4.81 -13.41
CA SER A 21 13.29 4.98 -12.17
C SER A 21 14.67 4.28 -12.25
N TYR A 22 15.54 4.54 -11.27
CA TYR A 22 16.82 3.84 -11.15
C TYR A 22 16.67 2.29 -11.16
N ALA A 23 15.59 1.77 -10.58
CA ALA A 23 15.28 0.34 -10.59
C ALA A 23 14.62 -0.15 -11.89
N GLY A 24 14.26 0.76 -12.82
CA GLY A 24 13.64 0.44 -14.10
C GLY A 24 12.10 0.38 -14.06
N ALA A 25 11.46 1.01 -13.08
CA ALA A 25 10.02 1.18 -13.05
C ALA A 25 9.57 2.27 -14.03
N ILE A 26 8.47 2.05 -14.74
CA ILE A 26 8.02 2.87 -15.87
C ILE A 26 6.61 3.42 -15.64
N GLY A 27 6.37 4.65 -16.11
CA GLY A 27 5.07 5.31 -16.17
C GLY A 27 4.55 5.79 -14.82
N THR A 28 3.36 6.36 -14.83
CA THR A 28 2.67 6.86 -13.63
C THR A 28 2.54 5.80 -12.52
N PRO A 29 2.17 4.54 -12.82
CA PRO A 29 2.07 3.52 -11.79
C PRO A 29 3.44 2.99 -11.34
N GLN A 30 4.55 3.42 -11.92
CA GLN A 30 5.89 2.90 -11.60
C GLN A 30 5.95 1.37 -11.65
N PHE A 31 5.35 0.78 -12.69
CA PHE A 31 5.40 -0.66 -12.88
C PHE A 31 6.78 -1.12 -13.37
N MET A 32 7.27 -2.20 -12.81
CA MET A 32 8.40 -2.93 -13.38
C MET A 32 7.99 -3.53 -14.75
N PRO A 33 8.91 -3.69 -15.71
CA PRO A 33 8.59 -4.21 -17.05
C PRO A 33 7.84 -5.54 -17.04
N GLY A 34 8.14 -6.43 -16.10
CA GLY A 34 7.38 -7.67 -15.91
C GLY A 34 5.93 -7.41 -15.46
N SER A 35 5.73 -6.41 -14.60
CA SER A 35 4.39 -6.01 -14.17
C SER A 35 3.61 -5.35 -15.29
N ILE A 36 4.25 -4.55 -16.13
CA ILE A 36 3.61 -3.98 -17.32
C ILE A 36 3.07 -5.10 -18.21
N ARG A 37 3.91 -6.07 -18.57
CA ARG A 37 3.52 -7.18 -19.44
C ARG A 37 2.41 -8.07 -18.85
N SER A 38 2.35 -8.20 -17.53
CA SER A 38 1.38 -9.07 -16.85
C SER A 38 0.07 -8.36 -16.50
N TYR A 39 0.11 -7.07 -16.19
CA TYR A 39 -1.01 -6.39 -15.54
C TYR A 39 -1.49 -5.13 -16.28
N ALA A 40 -0.65 -4.48 -17.12
CA ALA A 40 -1.09 -3.29 -17.82
C ALA A 40 -2.26 -3.61 -18.77
N THR A 41 -3.14 -2.64 -18.91
CA THR A 41 -4.34 -2.76 -19.75
C THR A 41 -4.66 -1.43 -20.41
N ASP A 42 -5.10 -1.50 -21.63
CA ASP A 42 -5.80 -0.43 -22.32
C ASP A 42 -7.20 -0.32 -21.68
N PHE A 43 -7.42 0.67 -20.86
CA PHE A 43 -8.65 0.82 -20.08
C PHE A 43 -9.61 1.82 -20.69
N ASP A 44 -9.14 2.75 -21.55
CA ASP A 44 -9.97 3.66 -22.33
C ASP A 44 -10.36 3.12 -23.70
N GLY A 45 -9.75 2.02 -24.16
CA GLY A 45 -10.11 1.30 -25.37
C GLY A 45 -9.60 1.98 -26.65
N ASP A 46 -8.55 2.78 -26.57
CA ASP A 46 -7.96 3.48 -27.71
C ASP A 46 -7.04 2.59 -28.59
N GLY A 47 -6.81 1.35 -28.17
CA GLY A 47 -5.97 0.36 -28.83
C GLY A 47 -4.51 0.40 -28.41
N ARG A 48 -4.16 1.14 -27.34
CA ARG A 48 -2.81 1.27 -26.80
C ARG A 48 -2.83 1.14 -25.28
N ILE A 49 -1.69 0.80 -24.71
CA ILE A 49 -1.45 0.85 -23.27
C ILE A 49 -0.44 1.97 -23.02
N ASP A 50 -0.90 3.14 -22.57
CA ASP A 50 -0.03 4.30 -22.28
C ASP A 50 0.00 4.61 -20.78
N LEU A 51 0.90 3.96 -20.05
CA LEU A 51 1.09 4.19 -18.63
C LEU A 51 1.80 5.50 -18.29
N VAL A 52 2.28 6.23 -19.30
CA VAL A 52 3.01 7.50 -19.13
C VAL A 52 2.08 8.69 -19.24
N ASN A 53 1.22 8.71 -20.28
CA ASN A 53 0.41 9.88 -20.62
C ASN A 53 -1.10 9.65 -20.41
N SER A 54 -1.59 8.38 -20.36
CA SER A 54 -2.98 8.07 -20.06
C SER A 54 -3.17 7.78 -18.54
N PRO A 55 -3.75 8.71 -17.76
CA PRO A 55 -4.15 8.41 -16.39
C PRO A 55 -5.19 7.30 -16.31
N VAL A 56 -6.01 7.13 -17.33
CA VAL A 56 -7.07 6.13 -17.39
C VAL A 56 -6.46 4.73 -17.45
N ASP A 57 -5.47 4.50 -18.32
CA ASP A 57 -4.74 3.24 -18.39
C ASP A 57 -3.93 2.97 -17.12
N ALA A 58 -3.29 4.01 -16.57
CA ALA A 58 -2.53 3.90 -15.35
C ALA A 58 -3.42 3.43 -14.19
N ILE A 59 -4.58 4.07 -13.97
CA ILE A 59 -5.54 3.72 -12.93
C ILE A 59 -6.14 2.33 -13.19
N GLY A 60 -6.56 2.04 -14.40
CA GLY A 60 -7.11 0.74 -14.80
C GLY A 60 -6.10 -0.40 -14.61
N SER A 61 -4.83 -0.16 -14.95
CA SER A 61 -3.75 -1.14 -14.75
C SER A 61 -3.47 -1.41 -13.27
N VAL A 62 -3.48 -0.37 -12.42
CA VAL A 62 -3.34 -0.54 -10.97
C VAL A 62 -4.52 -1.30 -10.39
N ALA A 63 -5.75 -0.96 -10.79
CA ALA A 63 -6.95 -1.66 -10.35
C ALA A 63 -6.90 -3.15 -10.73
N ARG A 64 -6.50 -3.46 -11.98
CA ARG A 64 -6.31 -4.84 -12.44
C ARG A 64 -5.22 -5.56 -11.63
N PHE A 65 -4.09 -4.90 -11.36
CA PHE A 65 -3.04 -5.45 -10.51
C PHE A 65 -3.58 -5.86 -9.14
N LEU A 66 -4.30 -4.98 -8.46
CA LEU A 66 -4.88 -5.26 -7.15
C LEU A 66 -5.90 -6.40 -7.21
N ALA A 67 -6.78 -6.41 -8.23
CA ALA A 67 -7.78 -7.46 -8.41
C ALA A 67 -7.14 -8.84 -8.60
N ILE A 68 -6.10 -8.95 -9.43
CA ILE A 68 -5.35 -10.21 -9.63
C ILE A 68 -4.64 -10.67 -8.35
N HIS A 69 -4.25 -9.72 -7.48
CA HIS A 69 -3.62 -10.04 -6.20
C HIS A 69 -4.62 -10.22 -5.04
N GLY A 70 -5.91 -10.40 -5.35
CA GLY A 70 -6.92 -10.79 -4.39
C GLY A 70 -7.70 -9.65 -3.75
N TRP A 71 -7.65 -8.44 -4.33
CA TRP A 71 -8.50 -7.34 -3.88
C TRP A 71 -9.98 -7.70 -4.00
N GLN A 72 -10.71 -7.48 -2.92
CA GLN A 72 -12.15 -7.67 -2.85
C GLN A 72 -12.83 -6.31 -2.63
N LYS A 73 -13.75 -5.96 -3.54
CA LYS A 73 -14.54 -4.74 -3.41
C LYS A 73 -15.35 -4.74 -2.11
N ASP A 74 -15.53 -3.56 -1.51
CA ASP A 74 -16.35 -3.34 -0.31
C ASP A 74 -15.88 -4.13 0.93
N ARG A 75 -14.58 -4.48 1.00
CA ARG A 75 -13.94 -5.05 2.18
C ARG A 75 -12.96 -4.06 2.78
N ASP A 76 -12.94 -3.99 4.10
CA ASP A 76 -12.01 -3.15 4.85
C ASP A 76 -10.55 -3.56 4.57
N LEU A 77 -9.66 -2.60 4.75
CA LEU A 77 -8.23 -2.80 4.55
C LEU A 77 -7.54 -3.27 5.83
N TYR A 78 -7.88 -2.66 6.94
CA TYR A 78 -7.34 -3.01 8.26
C TYR A 78 -8.32 -2.67 9.39
N TYR A 79 -8.01 -3.17 10.58
CA TYR A 79 -8.74 -2.88 11.81
C TYR A 79 -7.77 -2.43 12.91
N PRO A 80 -8.17 -1.49 13.77
CA PRO A 80 -7.39 -1.09 14.93
C PRO A 80 -7.22 -2.25 15.91
N VAL A 81 -6.12 -2.23 16.66
CA VAL A 81 -5.75 -3.26 17.62
C VAL A 81 -5.93 -2.75 19.06
N THR A 82 -6.43 -3.62 19.91
CA THR A 82 -6.34 -3.51 21.38
C THR A 82 -5.53 -4.69 21.90
N LEU A 83 -4.46 -4.41 22.64
CA LEU A 83 -3.61 -5.42 23.26
C LEU A 83 -4.03 -5.62 24.73
N ALA A 84 -4.12 -6.89 25.17
CA ALA A 84 -4.19 -7.23 26.58
C ALA A 84 -2.82 -7.01 27.24
N GLU A 85 -2.77 -6.91 28.57
CA GLU A 85 -1.53 -6.71 29.31
C GLU A 85 -0.48 -7.82 29.06
N ASN A 86 -0.96 -9.05 28.86
CA ASN A 86 -0.14 -10.24 28.58
C ASN A 86 -0.20 -10.65 27.11
N ALA A 87 -0.48 -9.72 26.17
CA ALA A 87 -0.54 -10.04 24.76
C ALA A 87 0.82 -10.51 24.22
N ASP A 88 0.79 -11.46 23.31
CA ASP A 88 1.97 -11.98 22.59
C ASP A 88 1.86 -11.75 21.09
N PRO A 89 2.09 -10.51 20.59
CA PRO A 89 2.12 -10.24 19.16
C PRO A 89 3.23 -11.00 18.42
N ALA A 90 4.34 -11.30 19.10
CA ALA A 90 5.50 -11.93 18.48
C ALA A 90 5.18 -13.32 17.95
N SER A 91 4.37 -14.09 18.64
CA SER A 91 3.94 -15.43 18.21
C SER A 91 3.17 -15.39 16.87
N LEU A 92 2.35 -14.36 16.65
CA LEU A 92 1.61 -14.20 15.40
C LEU A 92 2.48 -13.62 14.28
N LEU A 93 3.36 -12.66 14.59
CA LEU A 93 4.29 -12.10 13.61
C LEU A 93 5.28 -13.15 13.08
N ALA A 94 5.65 -14.14 13.90
CA ALA A 94 6.49 -15.24 13.48
C ALA A 94 5.87 -16.14 12.39
N ARG A 95 4.56 -16.09 12.20
CA ARG A 95 3.86 -16.82 11.11
C ARG A 95 4.10 -16.17 9.74
N GLY A 96 4.60 -14.95 9.72
CA GLY A 96 4.97 -14.24 8.50
C GLY A 96 3.91 -13.26 8.00
N PRO A 97 4.16 -12.61 6.86
CA PRO A 97 3.39 -11.46 6.41
C PRO A 97 2.14 -11.82 5.58
N LYS A 98 1.69 -13.05 5.60
CA LYS A 98 0.50 -13.47 4.84
C LYS A 98 -0.73 -13.47 5.74
N PRO A 99 -1.93 -13.14 5.20
CA PRO A 99 -3.16 -13.31 5.94
C PRO A 99 -3.50 -14.80 6.07
N ASP A 100 -3.21 -15.35 7.24
CA ASP A 100 -3.46 -16.76 7.58
C ASP A 100 -4.02 -16.91 9.00
N LEU A 101 -4.28 -15.80 9.69
CA LEU A 101 -4.85 -15.76 11.02
C LEU A 101 -6.37 -15.73 10.98
N ASN A 102 -6.99 -16.26 12.02
CA ASN A 102 -8.40 -16.10 12.30
C ASN A 102 -8.62 -15.35 13.63
N ILE A 103 -9.88 -15.04 13.95
CA ILE A 103 -10.24 -14.31 15.18
C ILE A 103 -9.81 -15.07 16.45
N ALA A 104 -9.84 -16.41 16.43
CA ALA A 104 -9.44 -17.22 17.56
C ALA A 104 -7.91 -17.15 17.81
N ASP A 105 -7.10 -17.15 16.75
CA ASP A 105 -5.65 -16.94 16.83
C ASP A 105 -5.32 -15.61 17.49
N LEU A 106 -5.96 -14.53 17.04
CA LEU A 106 -5.77 -13.19 17.60
C LEU A 106 -6.13 -13.15 19.10
N ARG A 107 -7.30 -13.68 19.46
CA ARG A 107 -7.75 -13.73 20.86
C ARG A 107 -6.84 -14.57 21.73
N ALA A 108 -6.35 -15.70 21.24
CA ALA A 108 -5.41 -16.55 21.98
C ALA A 108 -4.10 -15.82 22.28
N ALA A 109 -3.66 -14.92 21.39
CA ALA A 109 -2.49 -14.05 21.60
C ALA A 109 -2.82 -12.76 22.39
N GLY A 110 -4.02 -12.61 22.96
CA GLY A 110 -4.42 -11.42 23.70
C GLY A 110 -4.66 -10.17 22.82
N ILE A 111 -4.97 -10.38 21.55
CA ILE A 111 -5.17 -9.31 20.57
C ILE A 111 -6.64 -9.26 20.16
N THR A 112 -7.23 -8.08 20.23
CA THR A 112 -8.63 -7.81 19.86
C THR A 112 -8.74 -6.53 19.02
N SER A 113 -9.93 -6.25 18.54
CA SER A 113 -10.28 -4.98 17.90
C SER A 113 -11.51 -4.39 18.58
N PRO A 114 -11.62 -3.06 18.67
CA PRO A 114 -12.87 -2.39 19.10
C PRO A 114 -13.97 -2.51 18.04
N LEU A 115 -13.61 -2.89 16.81
CA LEU A 115 -14.54 -3.12 15.70
C LEU A 115 -14.81 -4.61 15.51
N SER A 116 -15.94 -4.93 14.89
CA SER A 116 -16.26 -6.31 14.53
C SER A 116 -15.34 -6.81 13.43
N LEU A 117 -14.58 -7.88 13.72
CA LEU A 117 -13.72 -8.52 12.72
C LEU A 117 -14.53 -9.48 11.85
N PRO A 118 -14.21 -9.57 10.55
CA PRO A 118 -14.84 -10.51 9.64
C PRO A 118 -14.41 -11.95 9.97
N ALA A 119 -15.37 -12.86 10.04
CA ALA A 119 -15.12 -14.27 10.27
C ALA A 119 -14.89 -15.07 8.97
N ASP A 120 -15.20 -14.48 7.83
CA ASP A 120 -15.23 -15.11 6.51
C ASP A 120 -13.97 -14.89 5.67
N GLN A 121 -12.97 -14.23 6.23
CA GLN A 121 -11.69 -13.98 5.54
C GLN A 121 -10.52 -14.12 6.50
N PRO A 122 -9.35 -14.55 5.99
CA PRO A 122 -8.14 -14.60 6.78
C PRO A 122 -7.63 -13.18 7.09
N LEU A 123 -7.01 -13.04 8.25
CA LEU A 123 -6.43 -11.81 8.78
C LEU A 123 -4.92 -11.95 8.92
N MET A 124 -4.23 -10.85 9.16
CA MET A 124 -2.82 -10.81 9.49
C MET A 124 -2.55 -9.78 10.57
N LEU A 125 -1.55 -10.02 11.41
CA LEU A 125 -1.05 -8.99 12.29
C LEU A 125 0.06 -8.22 11.58
N VAL A 126 -0.02 -6.90 11.63
CA VAL A 126 0.96 -5.99 11.03
C VAL A 126 1.60 -5.20 12.16
N ASP A 127 2.92 -5.21 12.23
CA ASP A 127 3.71 -4.35 13.08
C ASP A 127 4.22 -3.13 12.31
N LEU A 128 4.19 -2.00 12.97
CA LEU A 128 4.66 -0.72 12.44
C LEU A 128 5.68 -0.16 13.43
N PRO A 129 6.97 -0.47 13.25
CA PRO A 129 8.04 0.03 14.11
C PRO A 129 8.02 1.55 14.23
N ASN A 130 8.19 2.08 15.45
CA ASN A 130 8.09 3.51 15.73
C ASN A 130 9.40 4.05 16.37
N GLY A 131 10.52 3.80 15.71
CA GLY A 131 11.85 4.21 16.17
C GLY A 131 12.18 3.59 17.54
N ALA A 132 12.42 4.44 18.55
CA ALA A 132 12.69 4.01 19.92
C ALA A 132 11.42 3.76 20.76
N ASN A 133 10.24 4.09 20.24
CA ASN A 133 8.96 3.85 20.93
C ASN A 133 8.45 2.43 20.64
N PRO A 134 7.50 1.92 21.47
CA PRO A 134 6.83 0.67 21.16
C PRO A 134 6.20 0.70 19.74
N PRO A 135 6.22 -0.42 19.02
CA PRO A 135 5.59 -0.51 17.70
C PRO A 135 4.07 -0.34 17.83
N SER A 136 3.47 0.23 16.80
CA SER A 136 2.02 0.19 16.63
C SER A 136 1.62 -1.08 15.89
N TYR A 137 0.39 -1.54 16.10
CA TYR A 137 -0.13 -2.75 15.46
C TYR A 137 -1.47 -2.47 14.79
N VAL A 138 -1.71 -3.13 13.67
CA VAL A 138 -3.04 -3.20 13.03
C VAL A 138 -3.34 -4.64 12.61
N ILE A 139 -4.62 -4.99 12.51
CA ILE A 139 -5.07 -6.24 11.93
C ILE A 139 -5.36 -5.98 10.46
N GLY A 140 -4.48 -6.44 9.58
CA GLY A 140 -4.63 -6.33 8.12
C GLY A 140 -5.54 -7.43 7.57
N THR A 141 -6.15 -7.14 6.42
CA THR A 141 -7.01 -8.06 5.65
C THR A 141 -6.32 -8.51 4.36
N GLY A 142 -7.02 -9.30 3.54
CA GLY A 142 -6.59 -9.63 2.18
C GLY A 142 -6.36 -8.41 1.30
N ASN A 143 -7.17 -7.35 1.46
CA ASN A 143 -7.01 -6.10 0.71
C ASN A 143 -5.73 -5.35 1.12
N PHE A 144 -5.43 -5.28 2.40
CA PHE A 144 -4.17 -4.72 2.88
C PHE A 144 -2.97 -5.51 2.30
N TYR A 145 -3.08 -6.83 2.30
CA TYR A 145 -2.05 -7.70 1.71
C TYR A 145 -1.90 -7.47 0.20
N ALA A 146 -2.98 -7.26 -0.55
CA ALA A 146 -2.94 -6.96 -1.98
C ALA A 146 -2.10 -5.69 -2.27
N ILE A 147 -2.22 -4.64 -1.43
CA ILE A 147 -1.37 -3.45 -1.55
C ILE A 147 0.11 -3.80 -1.33
N THR A 148 0.41 -4.70 -0.40
CA THR A 148 1.81 -5.13 -0.18
C THR A 148 2.40 -5.92 -1.35
N ARG A 149 1.60 -6.38 -2.31
CA ARG A 149 2.11 -7.00 -3.55
C ARG A 149 2.66 -5.96 -4.52
N TYR A 150 2.12 -4.74 -4.43
CA TYR A 150 2.63 -3.60 -5.19
C TYR A 150 3.96 -3.10 -4.61
N ASN A 151 4.01 -2.90 -3.30
CA ASN A 151 5.22 -2.55 -2.56
C ASN A 151 5.24 -3.30 -1.23
N ARG A 152 6.29 -4.08 -0.97
CA ARG A 152 6.42 -4.98 0.19
C ARG A 152 6.59 -4.27 1.54
N SER A 153 6.32 -2.99 1.63
CA SER A 153 6.40 -2.20 2.87
C SER A 153 5.01 -2.05 3.50
N PHE A 154 4.89 -2.40 4.76
CA PHE A 154 3.66 -2.15 5.55
C PHE A 154 3.41 -0.65 5.73
N PHE A 155 4.46 0.14 5.91
CA PHE A 155 4.34 1.61 5.94
C PHE A 155 3.80 2.19 4.62
N TYR A 156 4.23 1.64 3.50
CA TYR A 156 3.67 2.03 2.21
C TYR A 156 2.18 1.68 2.13
N ALA A 157 1.82 0.47 2.52
CA ALA A 157 0.41 0.04 2.50
C ALA A 157 -0.45 0.91 3.41
N MET A 158 0.01 1.25 4.62
CA MET A 158 -0.68 2.18 5.51
C MET A 158 -0.82 3.57 4.90
N ALA A 159 0.27 4.16 4.38
CA ALA A 159 0.24 5.49 3.78
C ALA A 159 -0.73 5.57 2.59
N VAL A 160 -0.76 4.55 1.73
CA VAL A 160 -1.72 4.48 0.61
C VAL A 160 -3.15 4.38 1.13
N THR A 161 -3.39 3.56 2.15
CA THR A 161 -4.72 3.38 2.75
C THR A 161 -5.23 4.67 3.39
N GLU A 162 -4.42 5.30 4.23
CA GLU A 162 -4.77 6.56 4.91
C GLU A 162 -5.02 7.69 3.91
N LEU A 163 -4.18 7.79 2.87
CA LEU A 163 -4.38 8.77 1.81
C LEU A 163 -5.69 8.52 1.05
N ALA A 164 -5.98 7.27 0.70
CA ALA A 164 -7.22 6.90 0.01
C ALA A 164 -8.45 7.24 0.86
N GLU A 165 -8.40 6.98 2.17
CA GLU A 165 -9.48 7.32 3.10
C GLU A 165 -9.72 8.85 3.18
N VAL A 166 -8.66 9.64 3.34
CA VAL A 166 -8.75 11.11 3.34
C VAL A 166 -9.32 11.64 2.03
N LEU A 167 -8.89 11.11 0.89
CA LEU A 167 -9.41 11.50 -0.42
C LEU A 167 -10.89 11.14 -0.57
N HIS A 168 -11.28 9.95 -0.11
CA HIS A 168 -12.67 9.50 -0.14
C HIS A 168 -13.58 10.40 0.72
N GLN A 169 -13.17 10.69 1.95
CA GLN A 169 -13.91 11.56 2.86
C GLN A 169 -14.06 13.00 2.32
N ARG A 170 -13.03 13.52 1.64
CA ARG A 170 -13.11 14.82 0.97
C ARG A 170 -14.05 14.81 -0.21
N HIS A 171 -13.97 13.81 -1.04
CA HIS A 171 -14.86 13.67 -2.19
C HIS A 171 -16.32 13.55 -1.75
N ALA A 172 -16.58 12.85 -0.65
CA ALA A 172 -17.91 12.75 -0.04
C ALA A 172 -18.37 14.04 0.69
N GLY A 173 -17.53 15.08 0.79
CA GLY A 173 -17.85 16.34 1.46
C GLY A 173 -17.90 16.23 2.99
N THR A 174 -17.35 15.16 3.58
CA THR A 174 -17.38 14.91 5.02
C THR A 174 -16.21 15.53 5.77
N LEU A 175 -15.14 15.94 5.06
CA LEU A 175 -14.01 16.68 5.62
C LEU A 175 -13.96 18.11 5.05
N GLY A 176 -13.81 19.10 5.94
CA GLY A 176 -13.44 20.47 5.57
C GLY A 176 -12.04 20.56 4.95
N ALA A 177 -11.62 21.77 4.53
CA ALA A 177 -10.25 22.00 4.07
C ALA A 177 -9.23 21.55 5.14
N PRO A 178 -8.09 20.90 4.75
CA PRO A 178 -7.14 20.42 5.72
C PRO A 178 -6.51 21.60 6.46
N GLN A 179 -6.57 21.57 7.76
CA GLN A 179 -5.50 22.19 8.54
C GLN A 179 -4.34 21.19 8.52
N LEU A 180 -3.35 21.45 7.69
CA LEU A 180 -2.06 20.79 7.76
C LEU A 180 -1.37 21.25 9.03
N GLU A 181 -1.67 20.63 10.16
CA GLU A 181 -0.78 20.69 11.31
C GLU A 181 0.44 19.85 10.95
N LEU A 182 1.46 20.50 10.41
CA LEU A 182 2.79 19.90 10.33
C LEU A 182 3.20 19.55 11.75
N PRO A 183 3.62 18.30 12.03
CA PRO A 183 4.16 17.95 13.33
C PRO A 183 5.30 18.94 13.63
N ASN A 184 5.30 19.51 14.84
CA ASN A 184 6.28 20.50 15.31
C ASN A 184 7.67 20.16 14.79
N GLN A 185 8.12 20.92 13.79
CA GLN A 185 9.53 20.86 13.39
C GLN A 185 10.34 21.38 14.56
N PRO A 186 11.38 20.65 15.03
CA PRO A 186 12.27 21.18 16.02
C PRO A 186 12.86 22.49 15.48
N THR A 187 12.64 23.60 16.19
CA THR A 187 13.23 24.90 15.87
C THR A 187 14.75 24.74 15.87
N LEU A 188 15.36 24.88 14.69
CA LEU A 188 16.80 24.95 14.57
C LEU A 188 17.32 26.10 15.44
N PRO A 189 18.37 25.88 16.26
CA PRO A 189 18.94 26.95 17.06
C PRO A 189 19.45 28.07 16.15
N GLN A 190 18.96 29.29 16.41
CA GLN A 190 19.42 30.47 15.70
C GLN A 190 20.90 30.68 16.00
N LYS A 191 21.75 30.71 14.97
CA LYS A 191 23.14 31.13 15.10
C LYS A 191 23.15 32.59 15.56
N THR A 192 23.58 32.82 16.80
CA THR A 192 23.96 34.15 17.28
C THR A 192 25.14 34.65 16.46
N PRO A 193 25.10 35.90 15.94
CA PRO A 193 26.27 36.48 15.31
C PRO A 193 27.34 36.67 16.39
N SER A 194 28.54 36.15 16.12
CA SER A 194 29.74 36.42 16.94
C SER A 194 30.17 37.88 16.79
N PRO A 195 30.72 38.48 17.87
CA PRO A 195 31.15 39.89 17.92
C PRO A 195 32.33 40.21 17.01
#